data_a3d140a8ae19c5975d215310705ba6e5
#
_entry.id   a3d140a8ae19c5975d215310705ba6e5
#
_cell.length_a   1.000
_cell.length_b   1.000
_cell.length_c   1.000
_cell.angle_alpha   90.00
_cell.angle_beta   90.00
_cell.angle_gamma   90.00
#
_symmetry.space_group_name_H-M   'P 1'
#
loop_
_entity.id
_entity.type
_entity.pdbx_description
1 polymer ?
#
loop_
_entity_poly.entity_id
_entity_poly.type
_entity_poly.pdbx_seq_one_letter_code
_entity_poly.pdbx_strand_id
1 'polypeptide(L)'
;MKALIIGAGGIAHYHIEALQKIGVTICGIYDIDQKKAEALSSQYKIEALGDPEEMLPEADMVYLLTPPSTRLEYIKLIAKYKKAVFMEKPIAVTLQDALEMEQIILKNQMLSMVGFTQRFRRGYQRLEELIQQGNIGSIVQAFTLRIGPGPGFQGELQESWRTDRKYVCGMTIESLSHDIDFLQSLVGKIIDVKGQVKGSVLNLPEFDNNSDAVIRFQNGAIGTITCSWSSAVAFNMKGIIGTQGAAFLRGDDIWNSEVLVINTKDGDEKREWIEDIYLDGEGYLNEDRYFCECIQKKQPAKCDVQTGRRVLETSLEILNTSFREVN
;
A
#
# COMPACT_ATOMS: atom_id res chain seq x y z
N MET A 1 20.64 13.04 4.59
CA MET A 1 20.47 11.56 4.54
C MET A 1 20.72 11.09 3.11
N LYS A 2 21.22 9.84 2.98
CA LYS A 2 21.47 9.20 1.70
C LYS A 2 20.53 8.00 1.52
N ALA A 3 19.84 7.92 0.39
CA ALA A 3 18.94 6.82 0.04
C ALA A 3 19.52 6.00 -1.12
N LEU A 4 19.47 4.68 -1.01
CA LEU A 4 19.72 3.75 -2.10
C LEU A 4 18.38 3.26 -2.65
N ILE A 5 18.20 3.29 -3.97
CA ILE A 5 16.99 2.77 -4.65
C ILE A 5 17.28 1.39 -5.22
N ILE A 6 16.48 0.39 -4.86
CA ILE A 6 16.50 -0.95 -5.43
C ILE A 6 15.16 -1.22 -6.10
N GLY A 7 15.17 -1.26 -7.43
CA GLY A 7 13.99 -1.33 -8.30
C GLY A 7 13.74 -0.03 -9.05
N ALA A 8 13.88 -0.06 -10.37
CA ALA A 8 13.73 1.07 -11.29
C ALA A 8 12.42 0.99 -12.10
N GLY A 9 11.35 0.48 -11.47
CA GLY A 9 10.00 0.42 -12.05
C GLY A 9 9.28 1.76 -12.02
N GLY A 10 8.02 1.81 -12.52
CA GLY A 10 7.22 3.03 -12.60
C GLY A 10 7.03 3.76 -11.28
N ILE A 11 6.97 3.04 -10.14
CA ILE A 11 6.82 3.66 -8.82
C ILE A 11 8.07 4.42 -8.36
N ALA A 12 9.24 4.07 -8.88
CA ALA A 12 10.50 4.71 -8.50
C ALA A 12 10.52 6.20 -8.83
N HIS A 13 9.86 6.63 -9.91
CA HIS A 13 9.75 8.04 -10.26
C HIS A 13 9.16 8.90 -9.13
N TYR A 14 8.06 8.45 -8.52
CA TYR A 14 7.38 9.18 -7.45
C TYR A 14 8.27 9.32 -6.21
N HIS A 15 8.94 8.25 -5.79
CA HIS A 15 9.85 8.29 -4.65
C HIS A 15 11.12 9.11 -4.93
N ILE A 16 11.71 9.00 -6.13
CA ILE A 16 12.87 9.81 -6.50
C ILE A 16 12.53 11.30 -6.43
N GLU A 17 11.40 11.70 -7.04
CA GLU A 17 10.96 13.09 -7.02
C GLU A 17 10.63 13.59 -5.61
N ALA A 18 9.96 12.77 -4.80
CA ALA A 18 9.64 13.08 -3.42
C ALA A 18 10.93 13.25 -2.59
N LEU A 19 11.86 12.31 -2.67
CA LEU A 19 13.14 12.35 -1.96
C LEU A 19 13.98 13.57 -2.35
N GLN A 20 14.07 13.90 -3.64
CA GLN A 20 14.76 15.10 -4.11
C GLN A 20 14.11 16.38 -3.58
N LYS A 21 12.77 16.48 -3.58
CA LYS A 21 12.02 17.63 -3.04
C LYS A 21 12.26 17.83 -1.54
N ILE A 22 12.49 16.79 -0.77
CA ILE A 22 12.79 16.89 0.67
C ILE A 22 14.29 16.98 0.99
N GLY A 23 15.14 17.08 -0.03
CA GLY A 23 16.59 17.26 0.13
C GLY A 23 17.38 16.02 0.52
N VAL A 24 16.85 14.82 0.23
CA VAL A 24 17.56 13.55 0.41
C VAL A 24 18.45 13.31 -0.81
N THR A 25 19.70 12.97 -0.57
CA THR A 25 20.63 12.55 -1.62
C THR A 25 20.38 11.10 -1.99
N ILE A 26 20.10 10.80 -3.25
CA ILE A 26 20.02 9.43 -3.74
C ILE A 26 21.44 9.03 -4.19
N CYS A 27 22.04 8.07 -3.46
CA CYS A 27 23.43 7.68 -3.67
C CYS A 27 23.62 6.62 -4.77
N GLY A 28 22.52 6.02 -5.25
CA GLY A 28 22.57 5.08 -6.36
C GLY A 28 21.19 4.48 -6.64
N ILE A 29 21.05 3.92 -7.83
CA ILE A 29 19.88 3.17 -8.27
C ILE A 29 20.30 1.86 -8.91
N TYR A 30 19.65 0.79 -8.51
CA TYR A 30 19.88 -0.56 -9.03
C TYR A 30 18.57 -1.19 -9.52
N ASP A 31 18.63 -1.88 -10.62
CA ASP A 31 17.58 -2.81 -11.10
C ASP A 31 18.24 -4.01 -11.76
N ILE A 32 17.64 -5.19 -11.68
CA ILE A 32 18.12 -6.39 -12.37
C ILE A 32 18.13 -6.20 -13.90
N ASP A 33 17.23 -5.36 -14.41
CA ASP A 33 17.26 -4.84 -15.77
C ASP A 33 18.07 -3.54 -15.78
N GLN A 34 19.37 -3.67 -16.08
CA GLN A 34 20.32 -2.55 -16.10
C GLN A 34 19.83 -1.37 -16.96
N LYS A 35 19.10 -1.62 -18.05
CA LYS A 35 18.56 -0.55 -18.91
C LYS A 35 17.56 0.33 -18.19
N LYS A 36 16.77 -0.23 -17.26
CA LYS A 36 15.85 0.57 -16.46
C LYS A 36 16.59 1.46 -15.47
N ALA A 37 17.61 0.91 -14.80
CA ALA A 37 18.46 1.70 -13.91
C ALA A 37 19.16 2.84 -14.66
N GLU A 38 19.73 2.58 -15.84
CA GLU A 38 20.40 3.57 -16.71
C GLU A 38 19.42 4.65 -17.22
N ALA A 39 18.17 4.29 -17.54
CA ALA A 39 17.14 5.24 -17.95
C ALA A 39 16.83 6.25 -16.84
N LEU A 40 16.58 5.77 -15.61
CA LEU A 40 16.34 6.64 -14.47
C LEU A 40 17.60 7.41 -14.06
N SER A 41 18.78 6.79 -14.13
CA SER A 41 20.08 7.43 -13.92
C SER A 41 20.23 8.67 -14.80
N SER A 42 19.98 8.53 -16.09
CA SER A 42 20.06 9.61 -17.07
C SER A 42 19.03 10.72 -16.79
N GLN A 43 17.79 10.35 -16.42
CA GLN A 43 16.70 11.28 -16.18
C GLN A 43 16.93 12.11 -14.91
N TYR A 44 17.34 11.47 -13.81
CA TYR A 44 17.44 12.10 -12.50
C TYR A 44 18.88 12.44 -12.07
N LYS A 45 19.87 12.11 -12.90
CA LYS A 45 21.31 12.30 -12.63
C LYS A 45 21.76 11.59 -11.35
N ILE A 46 21.34 10.33 -11.22
CA ILE A 46 21.69 9.42 -10.12
C ILE A 46 22.57 8.34 -10.71
N GLU A 47 23.58 7.86 -9.99
CA GLU A 47 24.44 6.78 -10.42
C GLU A 47 23.67 5.46 -10.58
N ALA A 48 23.79 4.81 -11.76
CA ALA A 48 23.27 3.45 -11.98
C ALA A 48 24.34 2.44 -11.52
N LEU A 49 23.93 1.51 -10.65
CA LEU A 49 24.80 0.53 -10.02
C LEU A 49 24.74 -0.82 -10.73
N GLY A 50 25.86 -1.52 -10.80
CA GLY A 50 25.92 -2.92 -11.23
C GLY A 50 25.54 -3.91 -10.11
N ASP A 51 25.79 -3.53 -8.86
CA ASP A 51 25.45 -4.30 -7.65
C ASP A 51 24.93 -3.33 -6.56
N PRO A 52 23.77 -3.61 -5.96
CA PRO A 52 23.26 -2.76 -4.88
C PRO A 52 24.15 -2.76 -3.64
N GLU A 53 24.99 -3.78 -3.44
CA GLU A 53 25.92 -3.88 -2.30
C GLU A 53 27.00 -2.78 -2.33
N GLU A 54 27.32 -2.21 -3.49
CA GLU A 54 28.32 -1.15 -3.67
C GLU A 54 28.03 0.09 -2.80
N MET A 55 26.74 0.48 -2.70
CA MET A 55 26.32 1.70 -1.98
C MET A 55 25.66 1.44 -0.63
N LEU A 56 25.44 0.17 -0.23
CA LEU A 56 24.88 -0.15 1.08
C LEU A 56 25.68 0.41 2.26
N PRO A 57 27.03 0.40 2.26
CA PRO A 57 27.80 1.03 3.35
C PRO A 57 27.52 2.52 3.52
N GLU A 58 27.33 3.23 2.40
CA GLU A 58 27.15 4.69 2.34
C GLU A 58 25.71 5.15 2.60
N ALA A 59 24.72 4.30 2.36
CA ALA A 59 23.31 4.63 2.51
C ALA A 59 22.91 4.72 3.99
N ASP A 60 22.01 5.64 4.31
CA ASP A 60 21.30 5.69 5.60
C ASP A 60 20.03 4.81 5.55
N MET A 61 19.42 4.74 4.37
CA MET A 61 18.18 4.01 4.11
C MET A 61 18.14 3.41 2.71
N VAL A 62 17.34 2.35 2.55
CA VAL A 62 17.09 1.68 1.27
C VAL A 62 15.61 1.75 0.93
N TYR A 63 15.30 2.16 -0.29
CA TYR A 63 13.97 2.07 -0.89
C TYR A 63 13.88 0.81 -1.74
N LEU A 64 13.14 -0.18 -1.26
CA LEU A 64 12.97 -1.48 -1.91
C LEU A 64 11.67 -1.49 -2.72
N LEU A 65 11.79 -1.14 -4.01
CA LEU A 65 10.69 -0.89 -4.95
C LEU A 65 10.52 -2.02 -5.97
N THR A 66 11.07 -3.19 -5.67
CA THR A 66 11.02 -4.39 -6.52
C THR A 66 9.68 -5.12 -6.41
N PRO A 67 9.37 -6.07 -7.32
CA PRO A 67 8.24 -6.97 -7.15
C PRO A 67 8.25 -7.69 -5.79
N PRO A 68 7.09 -7.94 -5.16
CA PRO A 68 7.01 -8.42 -3.78
C PRO A 68 7.69 -9.79 -3.54
N SER A 69 7.70 -10.67 -4.55
CA SER A 69 8.32 -12.00 -4.45
C SER A 69 9.85 -12.00 -4.41
N THR A 70 10.50 -10.87 -4.68
CA THR A 70 11.97 -10.77 -4.70
C THR A 70 12.54 -10.12 -3.45
N ARG A 71 11.70 -9.54 -2.59
CA ARG A 71 12.13 -8.65 -1.50
C ARG A 71 12.85 -9.35 -0.37
N LEU A 72 12.50 -10.60 -0.06
CA LEU A 72 13.15 -11.34 1.03
C LEU A 72 14.67 -11.41 0.86
N GLU A 73 15.16 -11.66 -0.34
CA GLU A 73 16.61 -11.75 -0.61
C GLU A 73 17.31 -10.40 -0.42
N TYR A 74 16.66 -9.30 -0.84
CA TYR A 74 17.19 -7.96 -0.58
C TYR A 74 17.15 -7.60 0.91
N ILE A 75 16.12 -8.01 1.65
CA ILE A 75 16.08 -7.80 3.11
C ILE A 75 17.22 -8.54 3.81
N LYS A 76 17.55 -9.77 3.39
CA LYS A 76 18.72 -10.51 3.88
C LYS A 76 20.02 -9.75 3.63
N LEU A 77 20.17 -9.16 2.45
CA LEU A 77 21.32 -8.34 2.09
C LEU A 77 21.39 -7.05 2.93
N ILE A 78 20.31 -6.26 2.95
CA ILE A 78 20.23 -4.98 3.67
C ILE A 78 20.48 -5.17 5.18
N ALA A 79 20.04 -6.30 5.76
CA ALA A 79 20.22 -6.61 7.16
C ALA A 79 21.68 -6.78 7.59
N LYS A 80 22.59 -7.18 6.69
CA LYS A 80 24.03 -7.23 6.96
C LYS A 80 24.58 -5.84 7.33
N TYR A 81 23.97 -4.79 6.77
CA TYR A 81 24.36 -3.39 6.94
C TYR A 81 23.46 -2.63 7.94
N LYS A 82 22.41 -3.29 8.46
CA LYS A 82 21.43 -2.73 9.43
C LYS A 82 20.84 -1.39 9.01
N LYS A 83 20.56 -1.21 7.72
CA LYS A 83 20.01 0.04 7.20
C LYS A 83 18.52 0.12 7.43
N ALA A 84 17.99 1.33 7.56
CA ALA A 84 16.54 1.56 7.52
C ALA A 84 16.00 1.15 6.15
N VAL A 85 14.79 0.57 6.09
CA VAL A 85 14.21 0.08 4.84
C VAL A 85 12.77 0.55 4.64
N PHE A 86 12.54 1.21 3.53
CA PHE A 86 11.22 1.43 2.98
C PHE A 86 10.91 0.33 1.97
N MET A 87 9.71 -0.25 2.03
CA MET A 87 9.27 -1.30 1.11
C MET A 87 7.92 -0.91 0.50
N GLU A 88 7.81 -0.97 -0.81
CA GLU A 88 6.49 -0.84 -1.43
C GLU A 88 5.56 -2.00 -1.05
N LYS A 89 4.26 -1.72 -1.04
CA LYS A 89 3.22 -2.74 -0.84
C LYS A 89 3.00 -3.58 -2.12
N PRO A 90 2.46 -4.80 -2.00
CA PRO A 90 2.43 -5.63 -0.80
C PRO A 90 3.84 -6.07 -0.41
N ILE A 91 4.09 -6.33 0.87
CA ILE A 91 5.48 -6.65 1.31
C ILE A 91 6.02 -7.94 0.72
N ALA A 92 5.15 -8.93 0.52
CA ALA A 92 5.46 -10.25 -0.02
C ALA A 92 4.22 -10.83 -0.72
N VAL A 93 4.36 -12.00 -1.36
CA VAL A 93 3.26 -12.79 -1.94
C VAL A 93 2.83 -13.91 -1.00
N THR A 94 3.76 -14.42 -0.18
CA THR A 94 3.50 -15.52 0.76
C THR A 94 3.60 -15.03 2.20
N LEU A 95 2.82 -15.64 3.10
CA LEU A 95 2.93 -15.37 4.53
C LEU A 95 4.29 -15.78 5.09
N GLN A 96 4.87 -16.87 4.55
CA GLN A 96 6.18 -17.37 4.96
C GLN A 96 7.27 -16.32 4.75
N ASP A 97 7.33 -15.71 3.55
CA ASP A 97 8.33 -14.67 3.24
C ASP A 97 8.11 -13.43 4.11
N ALA A 98 6.85 -13.02 4.32
CA ALA A 98 6.53 -11.88 5.18
C ALA A 98 6.96 -12.10 6.63
N LEU A 99 6.75 -13.29 7.18
CA LEU A 99 7.20 -13.67 8.53
C LEU A 99 8.73 -13.69 8.63
N GLU A 100 9.42 -14.24 7.64
CA GLU A 100 10.89 -14.27 7.61
C GLU A 100 11.47 -12.85 7.52
N MET A 101 10.90 -11.99 6.67
CA MET A 101 11.29 -10.58 6.59
C MET A 101 11.09 -9.85 7.91
N GLU A 102 9.93 -10.03 8.56
CA GLU A 102 9.65 -9.46 9.88
C GLU A 102 10.70 -9.91 10.91
N GLN A 103 10.99 -11.21 10.99
CA GLN A 103 11.99 -11.76 11.91
C GLN A 103 13.38 -11.16 11.67
N ILE A 104 13.81 -11.04 10.41
CA ILE A 104 15.12 -10.46 10.05
C ILE A 104 15.17 -8.99 10.46
N ILE A 105 14.15 -8.21 10.14
CA ILE A 105 14.09 -6.77 10.45
C ILE A 105 14.10 -6.54 11.96
N LEU A 106 13.28 -7.26 12.71
CA LEU A 106 13.21 -7.12 14.17
C LEU A 106 14.50 -7.59 14.86
N LYS A 107 15.06 -8.73 14.47
CA LYS A 107 16.31 -9.26 15.01
C LYS A 107 17.49 -8.30 14.82
N ASN A 108 17.53 -7.60 13.71
CA ASN A 108 18.59 -6.63 13.38
C ASN A 108 18.26 -5.21 13.85
N GLN A 109 17.11 -4.98 14.52
CA GLN A 109 16.64 -3.69 14.99
C GLN A 109 16.60 -2.63 13.88
N MET A 110 16.22 -3.05 12.68
CA MET A 110 16.11 -2.17 11.53
C MET A 110 14.82 -1.36 11.63
N LEU A 111 14.88 -0.07 11.35
CA LEU A 111 13.68 0.73 11.14
C LEU A 111 13.09 0.36 9.77
N SER A 112 11.80 0.05 9.74
CA SER A 112 11.11 -0.32 8.52
C SER A 112 9.82 0.47 8.33
N MET A 113 9.46 0.70 7.07
CA MET A 113 8.17 1.26 6.68
C MET A 113 7.66 0.57 5.42
N VAL A 114 6.34 0.39 5.32
CA VAL A 114 5.66 -0.15 4.15
C VAL A 114 4.86 0.96 3.48
N GLY A 115 4.93 1.05 2.16
CA GLY A 115 4.35 2.09 1.31
C GLY A 115 2.83 2.04 1.25
N PHE A 116 2.16 2.40 2.33
CA PHE A 116 0.71 2.61 2.37
C PHE A 116 0.39 4.09 2.14
N THR A 117 0.71 4.57 0.94
CA THR A 117 0.63 5.98 0.52
C THR A 117 -0.72 6.63 0.83
N GLN A 118 -1.82 5.86 0.82
CA GLN A 118 -3.14 6.40 1.13
C GLN A 118 -3.23 7.00 2.53
N ARG A 119 -2.46 6.52 3.53
CA ARG A 119 -2.40 7.12 4.88
C ARG A 119 -1.85 8.54 4.91
N PHE A 120 -1.16 8.95 3.85
CA PHE A 120 -0.48 10.23 3.72
C PHE A 120 -1.20 11.20 2.79
N ARG A 121 -2.36 10.80 2.29
CA ARG A 121 -3.23 11.60 1.44
C ARG A 121 -4.20 12.44 2.29
N ARG A 122 -4.57 13.60 1.77
CA ARG A 122 -5.41 14.60 2.48
C ARG A 122 -6.72 14.00 2.99
N GLY A 123 -7.43 13.25 2.16
CA GLY A 123 -8.71 12.67 2.53
C GLY A 123 -8.61 11.70 3.69
N TYR A 124 -7.59 10.83 3.69
CA TYR A 124 -7.34 9.93 4.79
C TYR A 124 -7.00 10.69 6.08
N GLN A 125 -6.07 11.63 6.01
CA GLN A 125 -5.64 12.43 7.18
C GLN A 125 -6.82 13.17 7.80
N ARG A 126 -7.71 13.70 6.96
CA ARG A 126 -8.92 14.38 7.45
C ARG A 126 -9.89 13.44 8.16
N LEU A 127 -10.06 12.21 7.67
CA LEU A 127 -10.85 11.17 8.38
C LEU A 127 -10.20 10.81 9.73
N GLU A 128 -8.88 10.62 9.74
CA GLU A 128 -8.13 10.32 10.98
C GLU A 128 -8.30 11.43 12.02
N GLU A 129 -8.23 12.71 11.61
CA GLU A 129 -8.48 13.86 12.48
C GLU A 129 -9.89 13.85 13.09
N LEU A 130 -10.92 13.58 12.28
CA LEU A 130 -12.31 13.52 12.76
C LEU A 130 -12.50 12.44 13.82
N ILE A 131 -11.85 11.28 13.66
CA ILE A 131 -11.87 10.21 14.66
C ILE A 131 -11.17 10.66 15.93
N GLN A 132 -9.96 11.22 15.83
CA GLN A 132 -9.16 11.68 16.97
C GLN A 132 -9.84 12.79 17.77
N GLN A 133 -10.57 13.67 17.10
CA GLN A 133 -11.37 14.74 17.71
C GLN A 133 -12.66 14.23 18.38
N GLY A 134 -12.99 12.94 18.21
CA GLY A 134 -14.19 12.34 18.78
C GLY A 134 -15.50 12.65 18.04
N ASN A 135 -15.43 13.34 16.88
CA ASN A 135 -16.62 13.73 16.11
C ASN A 135 -17.47 12.54 15.65
N ILE A 136 -16.86 11.38 15.49
CA ILE A 136 -17.52 10.16 15.02
C ILE A 136 -17.99 9.29 16.21
N GLY A 137 -17.39 9.47 17.39
CA GLY A 137 -17.63 8.60 18.55
C GLY A 137 -16.97 7.23 18.35
N SER A 138 -17.50 6.20 19.02
CA SER A 138 -17.03 4.82 18.85
C SER A 138 -17.41 4.30 17.48
N ILE A 139 -16.44 3.81 16.71
CA ILE A 139 -16.69 3.25 15.37
C ILE A 139 -17.45 1.94 15.52
N VAL A 140 -18.57 1.79 14.79
CA VAL A 140 -19.42 0.60 14.76
C VAL A 140 -19.36 -0.12 13.40
N GLN A 141 -19.11 0.63 12.33
CA GLN A 141 -18.98 0.06 10.99
C GLN A 141 -17.98 0.87 10.14
N ALA A 142 -17.29 0.19 9.23
CA ALA A 142 -16.43 0.81 8.24
C ALA A 142 -16.57 0.09 6.89
N PHE A 143 -16.27 0.77 5.80
CA PHE A 143 -16.41 0.17 4.47
C PHE A 143 -15.45 0.78 3.46
N THR A 144 -15.11 -0.03 2.45
CA THR A 144 -14.49 0.43 1.22
C THR A 144 -15.22 -0.17 0.02
N LEU A 145 -15.47 0.66 -0.98
CA LEU A 145 -16.08 0.30 -2.24
C LEU A 145 -15.26 0.95 -3.36
N ARG A 146 -14.59 0.15 -4.19
CA ARG A 146 -13.70 0.63 -5.22
C ARG A 146 -13.88 -0.17 -6.50
N ILE A 147 -14.48 0.45 -7.50
CA ILE A 147 -14.89 -0.19 -8.75
C ILE A 147 -14.33 0.64 -9.90
N GLY A 148 -13.85 -0.03 -10.94
CA GLY A 148 -13.40 0.63 -12.16
C GLY A 148 -12.53 -0.26 -13.04
N PRO A 149 -12.05 0.25 -14.16
CA PRO A 149 -11.15 -0.49 -15.03
C PRO A 149 -9.77 -0.64 -14.38
N GLY A 150 -9.23 -1.84 -14.42
CA GLY A 150 -7.91 -2.15 -13.89
C GLY A 150 -7.20 -3.22 -14.71
N PRO A 151 -6.09 -3.77 -14.23
CA PRO A 151 -5.41 -4.87 -14.89
C PRO A 151 -6.36 -6.02 -15.23
N GLY A 152 -6.37 -6.40 -16.52
CA GLY A 152 -7.27 -7.45 -17.04
C GLY A 152 -8.70 -6.99 -17.37
N PHE A 153 -9.00 -5.69 -17.31
CA PHE A 153 -10.33 -5.15 -17.67
C PHE A 153 -10.76 -5.50 -19.10
N GLN A 154 -9.82 -5.54 -20.04
CA GLN A 154 -10.09 -5.91 -21.45
C GLN A 154 -10.06 -7.42 -21.68
N GLY A 155 -10.06 -8.23 -20.63
CA GLY A 155 -10.05 -9.69 -20.69
C GLY A 155 -8.68 -10.34 -20.67
N GLU A 156 -7.61 -9.61 -21.01
CA GLU A 156 -6.23 -10.10 -20.98
C GLU A 156 -5.31 -9.13 -20.22
N LEU A 157 -4.33 -9.70 -19.53
CA LEU A 157 -3.21 -8.91 -18.99
C LEU A 157 -2.14 -8.75 -20.07
N GLN A 158 -1.69 -7.51 -20.25
CA GLN A 158 -0.53 -7.22 -21.08
C GLN A 158 0.75 -7.77 -20.43
N GLU A 159 1.72 -8.10 -21.24
CA GLU A 159 3.01 -8.61 -20.76
C GLU A 159 3.67 -7.62 -19.78
N SER A 160 3.92 -8.09 -18.57
CA SER A 160 4.49 -7.33 -17.47
C SER A 160 4.98 -8.29 -16.40
N TRP A 161 5.55 -7.77 -15.31
CA TRP A 161 5.88 -8.60 -14.15
C TRP A 161 4.65 -9.32 -13.55
N ARG A 162 3.42 -8.81 -13.77
CA ARG A 162 2.17 -9.43 -13.31
C ARG A 162 1.78 -10.69 -14.08
N THR A 163 2.24 -10.82 -15.33
CA THR A 163 2.01 -12.01 -16.16
C THR A 163 3.04 -13.12 -15.91
N ASP A 164 4.17 -12.80 -15.28
CA ASP A 164 5.12 -13.82 -14.84
C ASP A 164 4.52 -14.55 -13.64
N ARG A 165 4.22 -15.85 -13.80
CA ARG A 165 3.63 -16.71 -12.77
C ARG A 165 4.42 -16.71 -11.45
N LYS A 166 5.70 -16.43 -11.48
CA LYS A 166 6.54 -16.27 -10.29
C LYS A 166 6.15 -15.06 -9.44
N TYR A 167 5.56 -14.02 -10.06
CA TYR A 167 5.25 -12.73 -9.42
C TYR A 167 3.75 -12.47 -9.28
N VAL A 168 2.90 -13.35 -9.83
CA VAL A 168 1.44 -13.19 -9.78
C VAL A 168 0.95 -13.15 -8.34
N CYS A 169 0.21 -12.14 -8.01
CA CYS A 169 -0.40 -12.02 -6.68
C CYS A 169 -1.88 -11.58 -6.70
N GLY A 170 -2.47 -11.33 -7.86
CA GLY A 170 -3.86 -10.90 -8.02
C GLY A 170 -4.20 -9.55 -7.40
N MET A 171 -5.42 -9.09 -7.61
CA MET A 171 -5.91 -7.83 -7.06
C MET A 171 -6.00 -7.85 -5.53
N THR A 172 -6.42 -8.98 -4.94
CA THR A 172 -6.64 -9.11 -3.49
C THR A 172 -5.35 -8.89 -2.70
N ILE A 173 -4.22 -9.41 -3.17
CA ILE A 173 -2.92 -9.17 -2.52
C ILE A 173 -2.37 -7.80 -2.93
N GLU A 174 -2.39 -7.47 -4.24
CA GLU A 174 -1.74 -6.28 -4.76
C GLU A 174 -2.46 -4.98 -4.38
N SER A 175 -3.75 -4.90 -4.67
CA SER A 175 -4.50 -3.65 -4.64
C SER A 175 -5.37 -3.51 -3.40
N LEU A 176 -5.99 -4.60 -2.95
CA LEU A 176 -6.83 -4.59 -1.76
C LEU A 176 -6.04 -4.32 -0.48
N SER A 177 -4.72 -4.49 -0.53
CA SER A 177 -3.82 -4.11 0.56
C SER A 177 -4.03 -2.67 1.03
N HIS A 178 -4.37 -1.74 0.14
CA HIS A 178 -4.69 -0.36 0.50
C HIS A 178 -6.02 -0.25 1.26
N ASP A 179 -7.03 -1.02 0.88
CA ASP A 179 -8.35 -1.01 1.51
C ASP A 179 -8.30 -1.68 2.89
N ILE A 180 -7.60 -2.80 2.99
CA ILE A 180 -7.36 -3.50 4.26
C ILE A 180 -6.58 -2.60 5.21
N ASP A 181 -5.51 -1.96 4.73
CA ASP A 181 -4.72 -1.03 5.52
C ASP A 181 -5.54 0.17 6.00
N PHE A 182 -6.34 0.77 5.11
CA PHE A 182 -7.26 1.85 5.45
C PHE A 182 -8.17 1.45 6.62
N LEU A 183 -8.82 0.29 6.54
CA LEU A 183 -9.71 -0.19 7.57
C LEU A 183 -8.96 -0.52 8.87
N GLN A 184 -7.84 -1.22 8.81
CA GLN A 184 -7.07 -1.58 10.02
C GLN A 184 -6.51 -0.35 10.74
N SER A 185 -6.09 0.66 10.00
CA SER A 185 -5.47 1.85 10.58
C SER A 185 -6.46 2.79 11.25
N LEU A 186 -7.69 2.88 10.74
CA LEU A 186 -8.74 3.75 11.32
C LEU A 186 -9.59 3.05 12.38
N VAL A 187 -9.86 1.76 12.22
CA VAL A 187 -10.79 1.01 13.09
C VAL A 187 -10.07 0.15 14.11
N GLY A 188 -8.92 -0.43 13.72
CA GLY A 188 -8.13 -1.29 14.57
C GLY A 188 -7.94 -2.71 14.02
N LYS A 189 -7.48 -3.63 14.87
CA LYS A 189 -7.11 -4.99 14.48
C LYS A 189 -8.30 -5.78 13.92
N ILE A 190 -8.14 -6.33 12.70
CA ILE A 190 -9.05 -7.33 12.12
C ILE A 190 -8.81 -8.67 12.83
N ILE A 191 -9.87 -9.33 13.27
CA ILE A 191 -9.83 -10.63 13.98
C ILE A 191 -10.55 -11.75 13.23
N ASP A 192 -11.35 -11.43 12.22
CA ASP A 192 -12.05 -12.39 11.38
C ASP A 192 -12.40 -11.74 10.05
N VAL A 193 -12.22 -12.47 8.95
CA VAL A 193 -12.57 -12.02 7.60
C VAL A 193 -13.08 -13.19 6.80
N LYS A 194 -14.12 -12.95 6.00
CA LYS A 194 -14.61 -13.92 5.02
C LYS A 194 -14.85 -13.21 3.70
N GLY A 195 -14.36 -13.77 2.62
CA GLY A 195 -14.43 -13.15 1.32
C GLY A 195 -14.74 -14.11 0.18
N GLN A 196 -15.02 -13.50 -0.95
CA GLN A 196 -15.19 -14.15 -2.24
C GLN A 196 -14.34 -13.40 -3.27
N VAL A 197 -13.64 -14.17 -4.08
CA VAL A 197 -12.85 -13.61 -5.17
C VAL A 197 -13.24 -14.28 -6.50
N LYS A 198 -13.12 -13.52 -7.59
CA LYS A 198 -13.34 -14.02 -8.94
C LYS A 198 -12.29 -13.46 -9.89
N GLY A 199 -11.64 -14.34 -10.63
CA GLY A 199 -10.84 -13.98 -11.79
C GLY A 199 -11.70 -13.88 -13.06
N SER A 200 -11.45 -12.91 -13.88
CA SER A 200 -12.05 -12.76 -15.21
C SER A 200 -11.01 -12.51 -16.30
N VAL A 201 -9.73 -12.68 -15.98
CA VAL A 201 -8.61 -12.48 -16.91
C VAL A 201 -8.42 -13.72 -17.77
N LEU A 202 -8.54 -13.58 -19.10
CA LEU A 202 -8.60 -14.72 -20.02
C LEU A 202 -7.28 -15.50 -20.12
N ASN A 203 -6.15 -14.80 -20.13
CA ASN A 203 -4.82 -15.41 -20.27
C ASN A 203 -4.19 -15.81 -18.92
N LEU A 204 -4.81 -15.46 -17.80
CA LEU A 204 -4.31 -15.73 -16.45
C LEU A 204 -5.49 -15.94 -15.47
N PRO A 205 -6.22 -17.05 -15.54
CA PRO A 205 -7.44 -17.29 -14.74
C PRO A 205 -7.22 -17.26 -13.23
N GLU A 206 -6.01 -17.57 -12.76
CA GLU A 206 -5.61 -17.50 -11.35
C GLU A 206 -5.46 -16.07 -10.81
N PHE A 207 -5.44 -15.08 -11.68
CA PHE A 207 -5.38 -13.67 -11.30
C PHE A 207 -6.78 -13.18 -10.92
N ASP A 208 -7.03 -13.01 -9.63
CA ASP A 208 -8.29 -12.43 -9.16
C ASP A 208 -8.32 -10.93 -9.46
N ASN A 209 -9.45 -10.44 -9.98
CA ASN A 209 -9.68 -9.02 -10.26
C ASN A 209 -11.05 -8.51 -9.78
N ASN A 210 -11.74 -9.33 -8.98
CA ASN A 210 -12.95 -8.99 -8.24
C ASN A 210 -12.87 -9.61 -6.85
N SER A 211 -13.25 -8.85 -5.81
CA SER A 211 -13.21 -9.30 -4.42
C SER A 211 -14.26 -8.61 -3.57
N ASP A 212 -15.00 -9.40 -2.79
CA ASP A 212 -15.90 -8.95 -1.72
C ASP A 212 -15.50 -9.59 -0.41
N ALA A 213 -15.51 -8.83 0.69
CA ALA A 213 -15.21 -9.35 2.01
C ALA A 213 -16.06 -8.71 3.12
N VAL A 214 -16.34 -9.50 4.16
CA VAL A 214 -16.94 -9.06 5.42
C VAL A 214 -15.91 -9.24 6.52
N ILE A 215 -15.76 -8.24 7.37
CA ILE A 215 -14.68 -8.12 8.36
C ILE A 215 -15.27 -7.90 9.74
N ARG A 216 -14.64 -8.48 10.76
CA ARG A 216 -14.89 -8.20 12.17
C ARG A 216 -13.61 -7.68 12.83
N PHE A 217 -13.75 -6.57 13.55
CA PHE A 217 -12.64 -5.94 14.28
C PHE A 217 -12.66 -6.34 15.77
N GLN A 218 -11.51 -6.21 16.41
CA GLN A 218 -11.33 -6.57 17.83
C GLN A 218 -12.21 -5.74 18.77
N ASN A 219 -12.52 -4.49 18.41
CA ASN A 219 -13.41 -3.60 19.18
C ASN A 219 -14.89 -3.89 18.97
N GLY A 220 -15.25 -4.93 18.19
CA GLY A 220 -16.63 -5.33 17.89
C GLY A 220 -17.23 -4.65 16.66
N ALA A 221 -16.57 -3.68 16.05
CA ALA A 221 -17.01 -3.08 14.80
C ALA A 221 -16.99 -4.12 13.66
N ILE A 222 -17.83 -3.90 12.65
CA ILE A 222 -17.87 -4.70 11.42
C ILE A 222 -17.38 -3.88 10.23
N GLY A 223 -16.89 -4.55 9.19
CA GLY A 223 -16.44 -3.90 7.97
C GLY A 223 -16.81 -4.65 6.71
N THR A 224 -16.81 -3.93 5.59
CA THR A 224 -16.98 -4.51 4.26
C THR A 224 -15.96 -3.94 3.29
N ILE A 225 -15.49 -4.79 2.38
CA ILE A 225 -14.67 -4.42 1.24
C ILE A 225 -15.36 -4.93 -0.01
N THR A 226 -15.55 -4.06 -1.01
CA THR A 226 -15.93 -4.44 -2.37
C THR A 226 -14.96 -3.81 -3.34
N CYS A 227 -14.27 -4.61 -4.14
CA CYS A 227 -13.33 -4.12 -5.14
C CYS A 227 -13.50 -4.87 -6.46
N SER A 228 -13.54 -4.13 -7.57
CA SER A 228 -13.60 -4.69 -8.91
C SER A 228 -12.74 -3.90 -9.88
N TRP A 229 -11.93 -4.62 -10.66
CA TRP A 229 -11.21 -4.10 -11.81
C TRP A 229 -11.89 -4.43 -13.14
N SER A 230 -13.10 -5.02 -13.08
CA SER A 230 -13.83 -5.50 -14.26
C SER A 230 -14.96 -4.58 -14.72
N SER A 231 -15.02 -3.34 -14.22
CA SER A 231 -16.09 -2.39 -14.56
C SER A 231 -15.63 -1.30 -15.50
N ALA A 232 -16.45 -0.96 -16.48
CA ALA A 232 -16.26 0.22 -17.33
C ALA A 232 -16.65 1.53 -16.62
N VAL A 233 -17.49 1.46 -15.59
CA VAL A 233 -17.84 2.59 -14.74
C VAL A 233 -16.89 2.61 -13.55
N ALA A 234 -16.32 3.77 -13.27
CA ALA A 234 -15.39 3.92 -12.16
C ALA A 234 -15.98 4.80 -11.07
N PHE A 235 -15.80 4.40 -9.82
CA PHE A 235 -16.02 5.23 -8.64
C PHE A 235 -15.39 4.58 -7.40
N ASN A 236 -15.16 5.38 -6.38
CA ASN A 236 -14.76 4.87 -5.08
C ASN A 236 -15.55 5.56 -3.95
N MET A 237 -15.78 4.82 -2.88
CA MET A 237 -16.32 5.33 -1.64
C MET A 237 -15.74 4.54 -0.47
N LYS A 238 -15.25 5.23 0.55
CA LYS A 238 -14.71 4.60 1.75
C LYS A 238 -14.95 5.47 2.97
N GLY A 239 -15.26 4.85 4.09
CA GLY A 239 -15.60 5.62 5.28
C GLY A 239 -15.92 4.81 6.51
N ILE A 240 -16.35 5.54 7.51
CA ILE A 240 -16.62 5.07 8.87
C ILE A 240 -17.97 5.57 9.37
N ILE A 241 -18.64 4.73 10.14
CA ILE A 241 -19.87 5.02 10.84
C ILE A 241 -19.63 4.77 12.33
N GLY A 242 -19.94 5.73 13.16
CA GLY A 242 -19.78 5.62 14.60
C GLY A 242 -21.04 6.06 15.36
N THR A 243 -20.94 6.05 16.69
CA THR A 243 -22.08 6.32 17.59
C THR A 243 -22.51 7.79 17.62
N GLN A 244 -21.65 8.71 17.15
CA GLN A 244 -21.92 10.15 17.14
C GLN A 244 -21.95 10.77 15.75
N GLY A 245 -21.59 10.00 14.71
CA GLY A 245 -21.58 10.51 13.35
C GLY A 245 -21.02 9.51 12.33
N ALA A 246 -20.98 9.93 11.10
CA ALA A 246 -20.38 9.20 10.00
C ALA A 246 -19.56 10.15 9.12
N ALA A 247 -18.51 9.62 8.52
CA ALA A 247 -17.71 10.34 7.54
C ALA A 247 -17.21 9.41 6.46
N PHE A 248 -17.30 9.82 5.19
CA PHE A 248 -16.82 9.03 4.07
C PHE A 248 -16.31 9.87 2.92
N LEU A 249 -15.24 9.38 2.31
CA LEU A 249 -14.64 9.89 1.10
C LEU A 249 -15.37 9.33 -0.11
N ARG A 250 -15.53 10.15 -1.14
CA ARG A 250 -16.13 9.76 -2.42
C ARG A 250 -15.35 10.35 -3.58
N GLY A 251 -15.24 9.59 -4.68
CA GLY A 251 -14.68 10.03 -5.94
C GLY A 251 -15.27 9.29 -7.14
N ASP A 252 -15.20 9.92 -8.30
CA ASP A 252 -15.77 9.42 -9.55
C ASP A 252 -14.76 8.62 -10.40
N ASP A 253 -13.64 8.21 -9.79
CA ASP A 253 -12.70 7.25 -10.35
C ASP A 253 -12.30 6.18 -9.31
N ILE A 254 -11.37 5.31 -9.68
CA ILE A 254 -10.95 4.18 -8.82
C ILE A 254 -10.00 4.61 -7.68
N TRP A 255 -9.37 5.79 -7.74
CA TRP A 255 -8.29 6.19 -6.82
C TRP A 255 -8.47 7.56 -6.17
N ASN A 256 -9.02 8.53 -6.88
CA ASN A 256 -9.14 9.90 -6.39
C ASN A 256 -10.36 10.06 -5.49
N SER A 257 -10.24 10.92 -4.50
CA SER A 257 -11.39 11.32 -3.67
C SER A 257 -11.57 12.83 -3.78
N GLU A 258 -12.76 13.23 -4.18
CA GLU A 258 -13.09 14.62 -4.47
C GLU A 258 -13.79 15.31 -3.31
N VAL A 259 -14.56 14.55 -2.56
CA VAL A 259 -15.38 15.07 -1.47
C VAL A 259 -15.34 14.17 -0.25
N LEU A 260 -15.26 14.81 0.93
CA LEU A 260 -15.53 14.18 2.22
C LEU A 260 -16.92 14.63 2.68
N VAL A 261 -17.80 13.67 2.88
CA VAL A 261 -19.12 13.89 3.46
C VAL A 261 -19.05 13.57 4.94
N ILE A 262 -19.50 14.49 5.79
CA ILE A 262 -19.48 14.36 7.23
C ILE A 262 -20.89 14.66 7.75
N ASN A 263 -21.44 13.79 8.60
CA ASN A 263 -22.67 14.08 9.34
C ASN A 263 -22.49 13.64 10.79
N THR A 264 -22.77 14.52 11.72
CA THR A 264 -22.73 14.25 13.15
C THR A 264 -24.15 14.31 13.72
N LYS A 265 -24.38 13.61 14.83
CA LYS A 265 -25.69 13.44 15.44
C LYS A 265 -26.38 14.78 15.77
N ASP A 266 -25.59 15.78 16.14
CA ASP A 266 -26.08 17.10 16.55
C ASP A 266 -25.84 18.19 15.49
N GLY A 267 -25.53 17.80 14.24
CA GLY A 267 -25.20 18.74 13.17
C GLY A 267 -25.79 18.36 11.81
N ASP A 268 -25.76 19.32 10.90
CA ASP A 268 -26.16 19.12 9.52
C ASP A 268 -25.05 18.41 8.74
N GLU A 269 -25.42 17.78 7.61
CA GLU A 269 -24.47 17.20 6.67
C GLU A 269 -23.53 18.29 6.14
N LYS A 270 -22.23 18.04 6.25
CA LYS A 270 -21.16 18.88 5.68
C LYS A 270 -20.48 18.16 4.54
N ARG A 271 -20.08 18.91 3.53
CA ARG A 271 -19.31 18.42 2.41
C ARG A 271 -18.04 19.27 2.29
N GLU A 272 -16.91 18.63 2.46
CA GLU A 272 -15.59 19.25 2.27
C GLU A 272 -15.03 18.78 0.91
N TRP A 273 -14.73 19.71 0.00
CA TRP A 273 -14.02 19.40 -1.23
C TRP A 273 -12.54 19.20 -0.91
N ILE A 274 -11.97 18.06 -1.26
CA ILE A 274 -10.64 17.65 -0.79
C ILE A 274 -9.62 17.67 -1.92
N GLU A 275 -10.03 17.45 -3.17
CA GLU A 275 -9.14 17.30 -4.33
C GLU A 275 -7.96 16.35 -4.04
N ASP A 276 -8.28 15.18 -3.51
CA ASP A 276 -7.30 14.17 -3.13
C ASP A 276 -6.95 13.30 -4.34
N ILE A 277 -5.98 13.75 -5.14
CA ILE A 277 -5.56 13.14 -6.39
C ILE A 277 -4.42 12.16 -6.13
N TYR A 278 -4.58 10.90 -6.57
CA TYR A 278 -3.61 9.82 -6.30
C TYR A 278 -2.23 10.05 -6.94
N LEU A 279 -2.22 10.58 -8.17
CA LEU A 279 -0.99 10.74 -8.96
C LEU A 279 -0.41 12.16 -8.94
N ASP A 280 -0.84 13.05 -8.04
CA ASP A 280 -0.24 14.37 -7.89
C ASP A 280 1.12 14.36 -7.17
N GLY A 281 1.50 13.21 -6.62
CA GLY A 281 2.75 13.00 -5.91
C GLY A 281 2.76 13.49 -4.46
N GLU A 282 1.70 14.15 -3.97
CA GLU A 282 1.66 14.68 -2.61
C GLU A 282 1.65 13.56 -1.56
N GLY A 283 0.91 12.49 -1.81
CA GLY A 283 0.89 11.32 -0.94
C GLY A 283 2.28 10.71 -0.76
N TYR A 284 3.03 10.54 -1.83
CA TYR A 284 4.41 10.04 -1.80
C TYR A 284 5.35 11.01 -1.10
N LEU A 285 5.23 12.32 -1.36
CA LEU A 285 6.03 13.34 -0.70
C LEU A 285 5.84 13.32 0.83
N ASN A 286 4.61 13.22 1.29
CA ASN A 286 4.28 13.16 2.71
C ASN A 286 4.74 11.85 3.36
N GLU A 287 4.59 10.73 2.65
CA GLU A 287 5.04 9.40 3.07
C GLU A 287 6.55 9.35 3.26
N ASP A 288 7.31 9.80 2.27
CA ASP A 288 8.78 9.79 2.29
C ASP A 288 9.33 10.76 3.34
N ARG A 289 8.71 11.94 3.49
CA ARG A 289 9.04 12.90 4.55
C ARG A 289 8.84 12.25 5.93
N TYR A 290 7.72 11.59 6.14
CA TYR A 290 7.42 10.91 7.41
C TYR A 290 8.44 9.80 7.71
N PHE A 291 8.83 9.00 6.71
CA PHE A 291 9.86 7.98 6.90
C PHE A 291 11.21 8.59 7.29
N CYS A 292 11.62 9.65 6.61
CA CYS A 292 12.83 10.40 6.96
C CYS A 292 12.79 10.94 8.39
N GLU A 293 11.64 11.47 8.82
CA GLU A 293 11.45 11.93 10.21
C GLU A 293 11.55 10.77 11.21
N CYS A 294 10.99 9.60 10.91
CA CYS A 294 11.12 8.42 11.76
C CYS A 294 12.58 8.01 11.95
N ILE A 295 13.39 8.05 10.88
CA ILE A 295 14.82 7.76 10.94
C ILE A 295 15.55 8.78 11.83
N GLN A 296 15.31 10.08 11.61
CA GLN A 296 15.96 11.15 12.38
C GLN A 296 15.61 11.09 13.87
N LYS A 297 14.36 10.80 14.19
CA LYS A 297 13.85 10.71 15.57
C LYS A 297 14.09 9.34 16.19
N LYS A 298 14.61 8.36 15.44
CA LYS A 298 14.81 6.95 15.84
C LYS A 298 13.54 6.34 16.43
N GLN A 299 12.39 6.60 15.81
CA GLN A 299 11.08 6.12 16.22
C GLN A 299 10.49 5.17 15.18
N PRO A 300 9.70 4.14 15.58
CA PRO A 300 9.04 3.24 14.63
C PRO A 300 8.06 4.00 13.75
N ALA A 301 7.92 3.56 12.49
CA ALA A 301 6.91 4.09 11.60
C ALA A 301 5.52 3.51 11.93
N LYS A 302 4.45 4.30 11.69
CA LYS A 302 3.05 3.88 11.93
C LYS A 302 2.57 2.74 11.00
N CYS A 303 3.33 2.45 9.96
CA CYS A 303 3.08 1.36 9.00
C CYS A 303 4.37 0.57 8.74
N ASP A 304 4.85 -0.12 9.75
CA ASP A 304 6.05 -0.94 9.73
C ASP A 304 5.85 -2.31 9.05
N VAL A 305 6.90 -3.14 9.04
CA VAL A 305 6.84 -4.50 8.50
C VAL A 305 5.75 -5.35 9.13
N GLN A 306 5.45 -5.18 10.43
CA GLN A 306 4.38 -5.93 11.10
C GLN A 306 3.00 -5.52 10.58
N THR A 307 2.82 -4.25 10.27
CA THR A 307 1.60 -3.74 9.62
C THR A 307 1.44 -4.36 8.24
N GLY A 308 2.49 -4.34 7.41
CA GLY A 308 2.48 -4.96 6.08
C GLY A 308 2.16 -6.46 6.13
N ARG A 309 2.73 -7.20 7.09
CA ARG A 309 2.43 -8.63 7.28
C ARG A 309 0.96 -8.85 7.66
N ARG A 310 0.41 -8.08 8.60
CA ARG A 310 -1.02 -8.22 8.97
C ARG A 310 -1.96 -7.93 7.81
N VAL A 311 -1.64 -6.95 6.97
CA VAL A 311 -2.40 -6.66 5.75
C VAL A 311 -2.35 -7.85 4.79
N LEU A 312 -1.16 -8.41 4.53
CA LEU A 312 -1.01 -9.59 3.68
C LEU A 312 -1.74 -10.81 4.26
N GLU A 313 -1.66 -11.04 5.56
CA GLU A 313 -2.37 -12.12 6.26
C GLU A 313 -3.89 -12.03 6.03
N THR A 314 -4.46 -10.82 6.16
CA THR A 314 -5.88 -10.58 5.86
C THR A 314 -6.20 -10.81 4.38
N SER A 315 -5.35 -10.38 3.44
CA SER A 315 -5.52 -10.64 2.00
C SER A 315 -5.55 -12.15 1.70
N LEU A 316 -4.62 -12.89 2.28
CA LEU A 316 -4.54 -14.36 2.12
C LEU A 316 -5.75 -15.06 2.74
N GLU A 317 -6.26 -14.60 3.87
CA GLU A 317 -7.47 -15.14 4.49
C GLU A 317 -8.71 -14.93 3.61
N ILE A 318 -8.85 -13.76 2.95
CA ILE A 318 -9.91 -13.52 1.96
C ILE A 318 -9.85 -14.57 0.83
N LEU A 319 -8.66 -14.84 0.30
CA LEU A 319 -8.45 -15.85 -0.73
C LEU A 319 -8.78 -17.28 -0.24
N ASN A 320 -8.39 -17.61 1.00
CA ASN A 320 -8.60 -18.94 1.59
C ASN A 320 -10.07 -19.21 1.91
N THR A 321 -10.85 -18.19 2.24
CA THR A 321 -12.28 -18.31 2.57
C THR A 321 -13.19 -18.25 1.35
N SER A 322 -12.65 -17.90 0.18
CA SER A 322 -13.39 -17.87 -1.07
C SER A 322 -13.96 -19.27 -1.39
N PHE A 323 -15.22 -19.32 -1.85
CA PHE A 323 -15.80 -20.57 -2.31
C PHE A 323 -14.97 -21.12 -3.47
N ARG A 324 -14.49 -22.36 -3.31
CA ARG A 324 -13.94 -23.10 -4.44
C ARG A 324 -15.11 -23.45 -5.36
N GLU A 325 -14.99 -23.18 -6.64
CA GLU A 325 -15.95 -23.69 -7.62
C GLU A 325 -16.00 -25.20 -7.45
N VAL A 326 -17.19 -25.72 -7.11
CA VAL A 326 -17.44 -27.18 -7.14
C VAL A 326 -17.52 -27.51 -8.65
N ASN A 327 -16.44 -28.08 -9.19
CA ASN A 327 -16.40 -28.61 -10.55
C ASN A 327 -17.30 -29.84 -10.66
#